data_c38718b540d89608f94227578c7f72f8
#
_entry.id   c38718b540d89608f94227578c7f72f8
#
_cell.length_a   1.000
_cell.length_b   1.000
_cell.length_c   1.000
_cell.angle_alpha   90.00
_cell.angle_beta   90.00
_cell.angle_gamma   90.00
#
_symmetry.space_group_name_H-M   'P 1'
#
loop_
_entity.id
_entity.type
_entity.pdbx_description
1 polymer ?
#
loop_
_entity_poly.entity_id
_entity_poly.type
_entity_poly.pdbx_seq_one_letter_code
_entity_poly.pdbx_strand_id
1 'polypeptide(L)'
;MKILREKGLTEFNIDFGIVHGGTESCTSYESNCYVEDEVGNLLENLWKEAAKVGFNSKVKLMRKWTYCGLNCDNNYTISPEGEVYKCWEHAGEPEHLMGTIDEKGEIENRTYKFYEWMTRNPLDAKECRECVYLPACGGGCGAISYNETNSYTGKGCFKIKGCIEKQVINYVSEILKKDIK
;
A
#
# COMPACT_ATOMS: atom_id res chain seq x y z
N MET A 1 -15.82 -5.90 15.49
CA MET A 1 -15.16 -5.20 16.61
C MET A 1 -15.88 -5.41 17.94
N LYS A 2 -17.16 -5.11 18.11
CA LYS A 2 -17.88 -5.32 19.39
C LYS A 2 -17.78 -6.76 19.89
N ILE A 3 -18.04 -7.74 19.05
CA ILE A 3 -17.96 -9.18 19.40
C ILE A 3 -16.56 -9.58 19.91
N LEU A 4 -15.50 -9.05 19.31
CA LEU A 4 -14.12 -9.34 19.75
C LEU A 4 -13.88 -8.80 21.15
N ARG A 5 -14.34 -7.58 21.43
CA ARG A 5 -14.23 -6.97 22.75
C ARG A 5 -15.03 -7.73 23.80
N GLU A 6 -16.26 -8.13 23.48
CA GLU A 6 -17.12 -8.92 24.39
C GLU A 6 -16.48 -10.28 24.75
N LYS A 7 -15.66 -10.82 23.85
CA LYS A 7 -14.87 -12.04 24.08
C LYS A 7 -13.51 -11.81 24.75
N GLY A 8 -13.24 -10.59 25.22
CA GLY A 8 -11.98 -10.23 25.90
C GLY A 8 -10.77 -10.05 24.99
N LEU A 9 -10.96 -10.05 23.67
CA LEU A 9 -9.88 -9.84 22.69
C LEU A 9 -9.71 -8.33 22.46
N THR A 10 -8.87 -7.68 23.25
CA THR A 10 -8.70 -6.22 23.26
C THR A 10 -7.27 -5.74 23.04
N GLU A 11 -6.29 -6.62 23.17
CA GLU A 11 -4.86 -6.25 23.12
C GLU A 11 -4.23 -6.53 21.75
N PHE A 12 -4.84 -6.01 20.69
CA PHE A 12 -4.27 -6.05 19.34
C PHE A 12 -4.59 -4.78 18.57
N ASN A 13 -3.79 -4.51 17.55
CA ASN A 13 -4.04 -3.41 16.63
C ASN A 13 -5.00 -3.86 15.54
N ILE A 14 -5.92 -2.97 15.16
CA ILE A 14 -6.78 -3.17 13.99
C ILE A 14 -6.20 -2.35 12.84
N ASP A 15 -5.98 -3.00 11.72
CA ASP A 15 -5.69 -2.37 10.45
C ASP A 15 -6.83 -2.61 9.46
N PHE A 16 -7.06 -1.63 8.59
CA PHE A 16 -8.12 -1.69 7.59
C PHE A 16 -7.50 -1.76 6.20
N GLY A 17 -7.63 -2.92 5.56
CA GLY A 17 -7.29 -3.08 4.15
C GLY A 17 -8.37 -2.46 3.26
N ILE A 18 -7.95 -1.73 2.25
CA ILE A 18 -8.85 -1.14 1.25
C ILE A 18 -8.77 -1.97 -0.02
N VAL A 19 -9.93 -2.40 -0.50
CA VAL A 19 -10.07 -3.02 -1.83
C VAL A 19 -10.20 -1.88 -2.84
N HIS A 20 -9.31 -1.87 -3.83
CA HIS A 20 -9.33 -0.87 -4.89
C HIS A 20 -9.50 -1.50 -6.26
N GLY A 21 -10.10 -0.77 -7.19
CA GLY A 21 -10.45 -1.22 -8.54
C GLY A 21 -9.29 -1.13 -9.53
N GLY A 22 -8.10 -1.59 -9.17
CA GLY A 22 -6.90 -1.45 -10.01
C GLY A 22 -6.64 -2.59 -10.99
N THR A 23 -7.40 -3.70 -10.93
CA THR A 23 -7.20 -4.88 -11.78
C THR A 23 -8.51 -5.29 -12.47
N GLU A 24 -8.41 -6.03 -13.58
CA GLU A 24 -9.59 -6.57 -14.27
C GLU A 24 -10.46 -7.44 -13.35
N SER A 25 -9.85 -8.17 -12.43
CA SER A 25 -10.56 -8.95 -11.42
C SER A 25 -11.45 -8.08 -10.52
N CYS A 26 -11.08 -6.82 -10.30
CA CYS A 26 -11.87 -5.88 -9.52
C CYS A 26 -13.05 -5.29 -10.28
N THR A 27 -13.00 -5.23 -11.61
CA THR A 27 -14.10 -4.68 -12.42
C THR A 27 -15.38 -5.52 -12.28
N SER A 28 -15.26 -6.81 -12.00
CA SER A 28 -16.39 -7.69 -11.69
C SER A 28 -17.02 -7.43 -10.31
N TYR A 29 -16.36 -6.66 -9.44
CA TYR A 29 -16.80 -6.30 -8.08
C TYR A 29 -16.91 -4.79 -7.87
N GLU A 30 -17.26 -4.03 -8.89
CA GLU A 30 -17.31 -2.55 -8.92
C GLU A 30 -17.97 -1.91 -7.70
N SER A 31 -18.99 -2.54 -7.12
CA SER A 31 -19.70 -2.04 -5.94
C SER A 31 -18.88 -2.06 -4.64
N ASN A 32 -17.74 -2.76 -4.61
CA ASN A 32 -16.92 -2.94 -3.41
C ASN A 32 -15.52 -2.30 -3.54
N CYS A 33 -15.22 -1.66 -4.66
CA CYS A 33 -13.94 -1.03 -4.90
C CYS A 33 -14.05 0.49 -4.68
N TYR A 34 -13.09 1.05 -3.94
CA TYR A 34 -13.08 2.48 -3.60
C TYR A 34 -12.17 3.26 -4.54
N VAL A 35 -12.57 4.49 -4.83
CA VAL A 35 -11.77 5.48 -5.57
C VAL A 35 -10.93 6.35 -4.61
N GLU A 36 -9.87 6.97 -5.14
CA GLU A 36 -8.85 7.69 -4.34
C GLU A 36 -9.41 8.67 -3.30
N ASP A 37 -10.35 9.52 -3.70
CA ASP A 37 -10.84 10.62 -2.84
C ASP A 37 -11.72 10.15 -1.69
N GLU A 38 -12.31 8.96 -1.80
CA GLU A 38 -13.21 8.38 -0.78
C GLU A 38 -12.45 7.65 0.32
N VAL A 39 -11.29 7.09 0.00
CA VAL A 39 -10.50 6.24 0.90
C VAL A 39 -10.12 6.97 2.20
N GLY A 40 -9.72 8.23 2.11
CA GLY A 40 -9.34 9.03 3.28
C GLY A 40 -10.48 9.20 4.28
N ASN A 41 -11.67 9.51 3.80
CA ASN A 41 -12.87 9.69 4.64
C ASN A 41 -13.34 8.36 5.22
N LEU A 42 -13.33 7.29 4.42
CA LEU A 42 -13.67 5.95 4.87
C LEU A 42 -12.77 5.49 6.01
N LEU A 43 -11.46 5.58 5.84
CA LEU A 43 -10.48 5.19 6.86
C LEU A 43 -10.64 6.01 8.13
N GLU A 44 -10.83 7.31 8.03
CA GLU A 44 -11.08 8.17 9.20
C GLU A 44 -12.29 7.71 10.00
N ASN A 45 -13.40 7.38 9.32
CA ASN A 45 -14.59 6.88 9.96
C ASN A 45 -14.36 5.51 10.63
N LEU A 46 -13.66 4.60 9.95
CA LEU A 46 -13.31 3.28 10.50
C LEU A 46 -12.44 3.41 11.75
N TRP A 47 -11.45 4.31 11.75
CA TRP A 47 -10.62 4.58 12.93
C TRP A 47 -11.42 5.14 14.09
N LYS A 48 -12.36 6.07 13.83
CA LYS A 48 -13.26 6.60 14.85
C LYS A 48 -14.16 5.52 15.45
N GLU A 49 -14.71 4.64 14.62
CA GLU A 49 -15.54 3.52 15.09
C GLU A 49 -14.72 2.49 15.88
N ALA A 50 -13.51 2.18 15.48
CA ALA A 50 -12.60 1.32 16.23
C ALA A 50 -12.29 1.91 17.61
N ALA A 51 -11.98 3.20 17.67
CA ALA A 51 -11.71 3.91 18.93
C ALA A 51 -12.90 3.91 19.89
N LYS A 52 -14.14 4.09 19.40
CA LYS A 52 -15.37 4.04 20.23
C LYS A 52 -15.53 2.71 20.97
N VAL A 53 -15.08 1.61 20.38
CA VAL A 53 -15.12 0.28 21.00
C VAL A 53 -13.82 -0.11 21.68
N GLY A 54 -12.88 0.86 21.83
CA GLY A 54 -11.65 0.72 22.61
C GLY A 54 -10.53 -0.01 21.92
N PHE A 55 -10.57 -0.17 20.60
CA PHE A 55 -9.42 -0.66 19.85
C PHE A 55 -8.49 0.48 19.45
N ASN A 56 -7.20 0.21 19.51
CA ASN A 56 -6.21 1.15 19.04
C ASN A 56 -6.00 0.97 17.52
N SER A 57 -6.52 1.91 16.75
CA SER A 57 -6.30 1.98 15.30
C SER A 57 -5.30 3.10 14.96
N LYS A 58 -4.30 3.32 15.83
CA LYS A 58 -3.34 4.40 15.65
C LYS A 58 -2.51 4.17 14.40
N VAL A 59 -2.90 4.83 13.33
CA VAL A 59 -2.06 4.97 12.17
C VAL A 59 -0.94 5.95 12.54
N LYS A 60 0.24 5.42 12.82
CA LYS A 60 1.42 6.25 13.04
C LYS A 60 1.83 6.84 11.69
N LEU A 61 1.90 8.16 11.64
CA LEU A 61 2.61 8.81 10.55
C LEU A 61 4.09 8.43 10.67
N MET A 62 4.56 7.63 9.74
CA MET A 62 5.95 7.16 9.74
C MET A 62 6.68 7.69 8.52
N ARG A 63 7.92 8.14 8.73
CA ARG A 63 8.81 8.40 7.62
C ARG A 63 9.15 7.09 6.92
N LYS A 64 8.96 7.03 5.62
CA LYS A 64 9.43 5.91 4.80
C LYS A 64 10.90 6.09 4.45
N TRP A 65 11.68 5.02 4.65
CA TRP A 65 13.09 4.97 4.29
C TRP A 65 13.33 4.31 2.94
N THR A 66 12.34 3.57 2.45
CA THR A 66 12.33 2.90 1.15
C THR A 66 11.01 3.17 0.45
N TYR A 67 10.98 2.96 -0.85
CA TYR A 67 9.78 3.19 -1.67
C TYR A 67 8.68 2.18 -1.32
N CYS A 68 8.98 0.90 -1.52
CA CYS A 68 8.11 -0.22 -1.19
C CYS A 68 8.99 -1.39 -0.73
N GLY A 69 8.51 -2.21 0.21
CA GLY A 69 9.23 -3.42 0.62
C GLY A 69 9.50 -4.39 -0.53
N LEU A 70 8.68 -4.34 -1.58
CA LEU A 70 8.84 -5.16 -2.78
C LEU A 70 9.98 -4.69 -3.72
N ASN A 71 10.57 -3.52 -3.49
CA ASN A 71 11.78 -3.07 -4.20
C ASN A 71 13.08 -3.68 -3.65
N CYS A 72 12.99 -4.68 -2.77
CA CYS A 72 14.14 -5.44 -2.27
C CYS A 72 14.41 -6.67 -3.15
N ASP A 73 15.68 -7.05 -3.30
CA ASP A 73 16.09 -8.19 -4.15
C ASP A 73 15.51 -9.53 -3.71
N ASN A 74 15.24 -9.69 -2.43
CA ASN A 74 14.78 -10.93 -1.79
C ASN A 74 13.30 -10.94 -1.42
N ASN A 75 12.49 -10.10 -2.03
CA ASN A 75 11.06 -10.03 -1.77
C ASN A 75 10.27 -10.26 -3.06
N TYR A 76 9.53 -11.38 -3.11
CA TYR A 76 8.83 -11.86 -4.29
C TYR A 76 7.46 -12.43 -3.93
N THR A 77 6.57 -12.47 -4.90
CA THR A 77 5.36 -13.27 -4.91
C THR A 77 5.57 -14.38 -5.92
N ILE A 78 5.37 -15.64 -5.50
CA ILE A 78 5.61 -16.82 -6.35
C ILE A 78 4.28 -17.54 -6.51
N SER A 79 3.90 -17.84 -7.76
CA SER A 79 2.72 -18.63 -8.08
C SER A 79 2.96 -20.12 -7.82
N PRO A 80 1.91 -20.96 -7.73
CA PRO A 80 2.06 -22.42 -7.63
C PRO A 80 2.84 -23.06 -8.80
N GLU A 81 2.85 -22.40 -9.95
CA GLU A 81 3.55 -22.82 -11.17
C GLU A 81 5.02 -22.44 -11.19
N GLY A 82 5.49 -21.72 -10.15
CA GLY A 82 6.87 -21.24 -10.07
C GLY A 82 7.14 -19.92 -10.80
N GLU A 83 6.09 -19.24 -11.23
CA GLU A 83 6.21 -17.91 -11.79
C GLU A 83 6.52 -16.87 -10.71
N VAL A 84 7.41 -15.93 -10.99
CA VAL A 84 7.89 -14.92 -10.04
C VAL A 84 7.35 -13.55 -10.40
N TYR A 85 6.74 -12.90 -9.43
CA TYR A 85 6.21 -11.54 -9.52
C TYR A 85 6.79 -10.67 -8.41
N LYS A 86 6.83 -9.35 -8.61
CA LYS A 86 7.23 -8.39 -7.56
C LYS A 86 6.07 -7.92 -6.70
N CYS A 87 4.84 -8.00 -7.18
CA CYS A 87 3.66 -7.54 -6.45
C CYS A 87 2.55 -8.60 -6.52
N TRP A 88 1.90 -8.86 -5.41
CA TRP A 88 0.73 -9.74 -5.38
C TRP A 88 -0.45 -9.20 -6.20
N GLU A 89 -0.52 -7.89 -6.41
CA GLU A 89 -1.52 -7.23 -7.24
C GLU A 89 -1.50 -7.71 -8.69
N HIS A 90 -0.33 -8.10 -9.17
CA HIS A 90 -0.09 -8.56 -10.53
C HIS A 90 0.20 -10.06 -10.63
N ALA A 91 0.03 -10.81 -9.53
CA ALA A 91 0.28 -12.23 -9.53
C ALA A 91 -0.72 -12.97 -10.43
N GLY A 92 -0.21 -13.78 -11.35
CA GLY A 92 -1.00 -14.49 -12.34
C GLY A 92 -1.25 -13.72 -13.64
N GLU A 93 -0.78 -12.49 -13.78
CA GLU A 93 -0.88 -11.71 -15.00
C GLU A 93 0.43 -11.84 -15.81
N PRO A 94 0.42 -12.52 -16.98
CA PRO A 94 1.64 -12.84 -17.74
C PRO A 94 2.48 -11.62 -18.14
N GLU A 95 1.86 -10.49 -18.36
CA GLU A 95 2.55 -9.24 -18.71
C GLU A 95 3.41 -8.69 -17.58
N HIS A 96 3.16 -9.11 -16.34
CA HIS A 96 3.89 -8.72 -15.13
C HIS A 96 4.87 -9.79 -14.65
N LEU A 97 5.08 -10.84 -15.43
CA LEU A 97 6.03 -11.90 -15.12
C LEU A 97 7.45 -11.32 -14.99
N MET A 98 8.08 -11.58 -13.86
CA MET A 98 9.43 -11.10 -13.55
C MET A 98 10.52 -12.14 -13.79
N GLY A 99 10.15 -13.42 -13.79
CA GLY A 99 11.04 -14.57 -13.98
C GLY A 99 10.36 -15.85 -13.51
N THR A 100 11.14 -16.88 -13.34
CA THR A 100 10.72 -18.19 -12.83
C THR A 100 11.65 -18.65 -11.71
N ILE A 101 11.16 -19.51 -10.80
CA ILE A 101 12.00 -20.11 -9.76
C ILE A 101 12.39 -21.53 -10.16
N ASP A 102 13.63 -21.92 -9.97
CA ASP A 102 14.11 -23.26 -10.20
C ASP A 102 13.92 -24.18 -8.98
N GLU A 103 14.29 -25.47 -9.12
CA GLU A 103 14.18 -26.48 -8.03
C GLU A 103 15.12 -26.17 -6.83
N LYS A 104 16.09 -25.30 -6.99
CA LYS A 104 17.03 -24.88 -5.94
C LYS A 104 16.57 -23.62 -5.21
N GLY A 105 15.49 -22.99 -5.70
CA GLY A 105 14.97 -21.73 -5.17
C GLY A 105 15.66 -20.51 -5.77
N GLU A 106 16.40 -20.66 -6.87
CA GLU A 106 17.04 -19.54 -7.56
C GLU A 106 16.11 -18.95 -8.62
N ILE A 107 16.17 -17.64 -8.78
CA ILE A 107 15.34 -16.94 -9.77
C ILE A 107 16.07 -16.89 -11.11
N GLU A 108 15.46 -17.54 -12.08
CA GLU A 108 15.92 -17.60 -13.47
C GLU A 108 15.02 -16.78 -14.41
N ASN A 109 15.44 -16.68 -15.66
CA ASN A 109 14.65 -16.08 -16.75
C ASN A 109 14.11 -14.68 -16.41
N ARG A 110 14.89 -13.87 -15.71
CA ARG A 110 14.48 -12.51 -15.33
C ARG A 110 14.13 -11.70 -16.58
N THR A 111 12.91 -11.18 -16.59
CA THR A 111 12.40 -10.34 -17.68
C THR A 111 12.87 -8.89 -17.52
N TYR A 112 12.68 -8.06 -18.56
CA TYR A 112 12.96 -6.63 -18.46
C TYR A 112 12.07 -5.93 -17.40
N LYS A 113 10.89 -6.46 -17.12
CA LYS A 113 9.96 -5.98 -16.08
C LYS A 113 10.56 -6.05 -14.69
N PHE A 114 11.37 -7.08 -14.41
CA PHE A 114 12.12 -7.17 -13.16
C PHE A 114 13.05 -5.95 -13.00
N TYR A 115 13.82 -5.64 -14.03
CA TYR A 115 14.77 -4.52 -13.98
C TYR A 115 14.06 -3.17 -13.93
N GLU A 116 12.97 -3.01 -14.66
CA GLU A 116 12.14 -1.81 -14.61
C GLU A 116 11.60 -1.59 -13.19
N TRP A 117 11.09 -2.64 -12.52
CA TRP A 117 10.64 -2.55 -11.14
C TRP A 117 11.76 -2.19 -10.19
N MET A 118 12.93 -2.84 -10.31
CA MET A 118 14.06 -2.64 -9.40
C MET A 118 14.73 -1.29 -9.55
N THR A 119 14.67 -0.69 -10.74
CA THR A 119 15.22 0.65 -11.01
C THR A 119 14.24 1.78 -10.67
N ARG A 120 13.04 1.46 -10.18
CA ARG A 120 12.04 2.46 -9.80
C ARG A 120 12.62 3.45 -8.79
N ASN A 121 12.65 4.73 -9.17
CA ASN A 121 13.06 5.82 -8.31
C ASN A 121 12.01 6.95 -8.35
N PRO A 122 11.23 7.17 -7.29
CA PRO A 122 10.23 8.22 -7.25
C PRO A 122 10.79 9.63 -7.48
N LEU A 123 12.07 9.85 -7.25
CA LEU A 123 12.70 11.16 -7.49
C LEU A 123 12.86 11.47 -8.99
N ASP A 124 12.68 10.49 -9.87
CA ASP A 124 12.69 10.73 -11.32
C ASP A 124 11.39 11.40 -11.78
N ALA A 125 10.29 11.19 -11.06
CA ALA A 125 9.03 11.88 -11.31
C ALA A 125 9.05 13.29 -10.69
N LYS A 126 8.85 14.32 -11.52
CA LYS A 126 8.85 15.72 -11.08
C LYS A 126 7.82 15.96 -9.98
N GLU A 127 6.62 15.41 -10.15
CA GLU A 127 5.52 15.55 -9.19
C GLU A 127 5.86 14.98 -7.82
N CYS A 128 6.66 13.92 -7.76
CA CYS A 128 7.12 13.35 -6.50
C CYS A 128 8.20 14.20 -5.85
N ARG A 129 9.14 14.75 -6.63
CA ARG A 129 10.20 15.63 -6.10
C ARG A 129 9.66 16.89 -5.43
N GLU A 130 8.58 17.44 -5.97
CA GLU A 130 7.93 18.65 -5.49
C GLU A 130 6.85 18.37 -4.42
N CYS A 131 6.60 17.10 -4.09
CA CYS A 131 5.52 16.70 -3.22
C CYS A 131 5.92 16.74 -1.75
N VAL A 132 5.19 17.52 -0.94
CA VAL A 132 5.41 17.63 0.51
C VAL A 132 5.18 16.31 1.26
N TYR A 133 4.43 15.37 0.67
CA TYR A 133 4.13 14.07 1.27
C TYR A 133 5.19 13.00 0.96
N LEU A 134 6.15 13.28 0.10
CA LEU A 134 7.14 12.28 -0.33
C LEU A 134 7.82 11.57 0.85
N PRO A 135 8.22 12.24 1.95
CA PRO A 135 8.86 11.58 3.09
C PRO A 135 7.98 10.54 3.79
N ALA A 136 6.65 10.71 3.76
CA ALA A 136 5.70 9.77 4.35
C ALA A 136 5.15 8.78 3.33
N CYS A 137 5.10 9.18 2.05
CA CYS A 137 4.60 8.41 0.94
C CYS A 137 5.63 7.42 0.39
N GLY A 138 6.88 7.87 0.21
CA GLY A 138 7.94 7.11 -0.46
C GLY A 138 7.68 6.91 -1.95
N GLY A 139 6.94 7.80 -2.61
CA GLY A 139 6.64 7.73 -4.05
C GLY A 139 5.48 6.80 -4.42
N GLY A 140 4.70 6.34 -3.45
CA GLY A 140 3.48 5.57 -3.68
C GLY A 140 3.71 4.11 -4.11
N CYS A 141 2.76 3.58 -4.88
CA CYS A 141 2.68 2.20 -5.29
C CYS A 141 3.18 2.00 -6.73
N GLY A 142 4.06 1.02 -6.97
CA GLY A 142 4.55 0.69 -8.30
C GLY A 142 3.46 0.07 -9.20
N ALA A 143 2.60 -0.78 -8.61
CA ALA A 143 1.47 -1.37 -9.36
C ALA A 143 0.48 -0.29 -9.82
N ILE A 144 0.12 0.65 -8.95
CA ILE A 144 -0.74 1.78 -9.33
C ILE A 144 -0.07 2.64 -10.40
N SER A 145 1.23 2.89 -10.29
CA SER A 145 1.97 3.59 -11.33
C SER A 145 1.82 2.90 -12.68
N TYR A 146 1.97 1.57 -12.71
CA TYR A 146 1.82 0.80 -13.94
C TYR A 146 0.40 0.89 -14.52
N ASN A 147 -0.62 0.72 -13.68
CA ASN A 147 -2.01 0.80 -14.11
C ASN A 147 -2.39 2.17 -14.70
N GLU A 148 -1.76 3.25 -14.21
CA GLU A 148 -2.02 4.62 -14.68
C GLU A 148 -1.17 5.01 -15.89
N THR A 149 0.08 4.53 -15.98
CA THR A 149 1.09 5.04 -16.92
C THR A 149 1.74 3.97 -17.79
N ASN A 150 1.38 2.72 -17.61
CA ASN A 150 2.01 1.56 -18.23
C ASN A 150 3.52 1.46 -17.92
N SER A 151 3.95 2.00 -16.76
CA SER A 151 5.32 1.93 -16.27
C SER A 151 5.37 1.89 -14.74
N TYR A 152 6.27 1.11 -14.19
CA TYR A 152 6.50 1.07 -12.74
C TYR A 152 7.21 2.31 -12.20
N THR A 153 7.85 3.10 -13.07
CA THR A 153 8.73 4.22 -12.65
C THR A 153 7.97 5.51 -12.39
N GLY A 154 6.70 5.59 -12.76
CA GLY A 154 5.86 6.76 -12.56
C GLY A 154 5.41 6.96 -11.10
N LYS A 155 4.58 7.97 -10.89
CA LYS A 155 3.89 8.20 -9.61
C LYS A 155 2.78 7.17 -9.40
N GLY A 156 2.59 6.70 -8.17
CA GLY A 156 1.48 5.82 -7.81
C GLY A 156 0.80 6.32 -6.54
N CYS A 157 0.00 7.38 -6.67
CA CYS A 157 -0.49 8.18 -5.54
C CYS A 157 -1.65 7.57 -4.76
N PHE A 158 -2.24 6.46 -5.21
CA PHE A 158 -3.48 5.88 -4.68
C PHE A 158 -3.58 6.01 -3.14
N LYS A 159 -3.48 5.44 -2.27
CA LYS A 159 -3.75 5.44 -0.82
C LYS A 159 -3.32 6.70 -0.04
N ILE A 160 -2.74 7.70 -0.69
CA ILE A 160 -1.99 8.76 -0.01
C ILE A 160 -2.72 10.07 -0.05
N LYS A 161 -3.29 10.41 -1.19
CA LYS A 161 -4.12 11.60 -1.30
C LYS A 161 -5.35 11.46 -0.42
N GLY A 162 -5.60 12.45 0.42
CA GLY A 162 -6.69 12.48 1.38
C GLY A 162 -6.47 11.64 2.65
N CYS A 163 -5.53 10.69 2.65
CA CYS A 163 -5.20 9.89 3.84
C CYS A 163 -4.13 10.53 4.71
N ILE A 164 -3.06 11.05 4.12
CA ILE A 164 -1.93 11.61 4.90
C ILE A 164 -2.39 12.82 5.71
N GLU A 165 -3.18 13.72 5.12
CA GLU A 165 -3.72 14.87 5.84
C GLU A 165 -4.50 14.44 7.08
N LYS A 166 -5.35 13.42 6.95
CA LYS A 166 -6.12 12.86 8.08
C LYS A 166 -5.21 12.26 9.14
N GLN A 167 -4.17 11.55 8.72
CA GLN A 167 -3.16 10.98 9.63
C GLN A 167 -2.39 12.07 10.37
N VAL A 168 -1.97 13.13 9.67
CA VAL A 168 -1.28 14.28 10.27
C VAL A 168 -2.18 14.96 11.30
N ILE A 169 -3.43 15.26 10.95
CA ILE A 169 -4.40 15.90 11.85
C ILE A 169 -4.62 15.04 13.09
N ASN A 170 -4.81 13.75 12.94
CA ASN A 170 -5.00 12.83 14.07
C ASN A 170 -3.75 12.77 14.96
N TYR A 171 -2.56 12.67 14.36
CA TYR A 171 -1.30 12.63 15.09
C TYR A 171 -1.08 13.91 15.90
N VAL A 172 -1.23 15.08 15.29
CA VAL A 172 -1.08 16.38 15.97
C VAL A 172 -2.12 16.54 17.08
N SER A 173 -3.37 16.17 16.82
CA SER A 173 -4.44 16.23 17.83
C SER A 173 -4.14 15.34 19.06
N GLU A 174 -3.49 14.20 18.87
CA GLU A 174 -3.09 13.33 19.99
C GLU A 174 -1.91 13.89 20.80
N ILE A 175 -0.94 14.56 20.13
CA ILE A 175 0.17 15.23 20.83
C ILE A 175 -0.40 16.36 21.69
N LEU A 176 -1.19 17.25 21.11
CA LEU A 176 -1.77 18.38 21.83
C LEU A 176 -2.62 17.96 23.04
N LYS A 177 -3.31 16.81 22.97
CA LYS A 177 -4.06 16.26 24.12
C LYS A 177 -3.15 15.73 25.24
N LYS A 178 -1.91 15.37 24.93
CA LYS A 178 -0.93 14.91 25.95
C LYS A 178 -0.25 16.05 26.66
N ASP A 179 -0.02 17.16 25.96
CA ASP A 179 0.66 18.35 26.50
C ASP A 179 -0.25 19.20 27.40
N ILE A 180 -1.59 18.93 27.41
CA ILE A 180 -2.58 19.63 28.25
C ILE A 180 -2.88 18.85 29.57
N LYS A 181 -2.26 17.69 29.79
CA LYS A 181 -2.36 16.93 31.04
C LYS A 181 -1.10 17.04 31.86
#